data_94640c498dc5d5dbfffc726190204f33
#
_entry.id   94640c498dc5d5dbfffc726190204f33
#
_cell.length_a   1.000
_cell.length_b   1.000
_cell.length_c   1.000
_cell.angle_alpha   90.00
_cell.angle_beta   90.00
_cell.angle_gamma   90.00
#
_symmetry.space_group_name_H-M   'P 1'
#
loop_
_entity.id
_entity.type
_entity.pdbx_description
1 polymer ?
#
loop_
_entity_poly.entity_id
_entity_poly.type
_entity_poly.pdbx_seq_one_letter_code
_entity_poly.pdbx_strand_id
1 'polypeptide(L)'
;VQLDQVTVRIRPRLSWEAMDLGLRLIQQYWKAIYLPWLILIVPIFVLLNTVLADHMWVAAIIFWWLKPVYDRLVLSVLSRSLFNEVPDWRDTLRSLPAAMKNGLFLQLTLFRFDPSRSFRLPVMQLEGLKGKQRAERMRVMQARTSNNSVWLFFTCIHLEVVIYYLFVGLIWIFLPEGMGIEFQSPLVAELFDIEQEYWQSLLANFFTLLAISLIEPMYVAAGFMLYVNRRTHLEGWDIELAFRRMAQRLRQLASTGAAAFILVPALLIALPGTTDAKPVRPASDAAEVIEEVLAHEDFA
;
A
#
# COMPACT_ATOMS: atom_id res chain seq x y z
N VAL A 1 17.15 -4.02 -0.74
CA VAL A 1 15.97 -3.21 -1.06
C VAL A 1 16.46 -1.88 -1.57
N GLN A 2 16.10 -1.50 -2.80
CA GLN A 2 16.48 -0.21 -3.38
C GLN A 2 15.52 0.87 -2.84
N LEU A 3 15.81 1.36 -1.63
CA LEU A 3 14.99 2.36 -0.94
C LEU A 3 14.92 3.71 -1.67
N ASP A 4 15.86 3.96 -2.58
CA ASP A 4 15.95 5.21 -3.36
C ASP A 4 14.89 5.30 -4.48
N GLN A 5 14.25 4.17 -4.85
CA GLN A 5 13.24 4.10 -5.91
C GLN A 5 11.80 4.10 -5.38
N VAL A 6 11.61 4.25 -4.08
CA VAL A 6 10.28 4.23 -3.47
C VAL A 6 9.50 5.48 -3.86
N THR A 7 8.32 5.29 -4.45
CA THR A 7 7.42 6.37 -4.91
C THR A 7 6.83 7.20 -3.77
N VAL A 8 6.87 6.66 -2.55
CA VAL A 8 6.33 7.28 -1.35
C VAL A 8 7.46 7.75 -0.44
N ARG A 9 7.38 8.96 0.09
CA ARG A 9 8.34 9.45 1.08
C ARG A 9 8.28 8.58 2.33
N ILE A 10 9.34 7.81 2.58
CA ILE A 10 9.49 6.95 3.75
C ILE A 10 9.75 7.85 4.97
N ARG A 11 8.82 7.83 5.91
CA ARG A 11 8.93 8.44 7.24
C ARG A 11 7.99 7.70 8.20
N PRO A 12 8.28 7.69 9.50
CA PRO A 12 7.33 7.22 10.50
C PRO A 12 6.02 8.03 10.43
N ARG A 13 4.89 7.33 10.38
CA ARG A 13 3.55 7.91 10.28
C ARG A 13 2.64 7.38 11.36
N LEU A 14 1.57 8.13 11.65
CA LEU A 14 0.43 7.59 12.37
C LEU A 14 -0.24 6.50 11.54
N SER A 15 -0.84 5.51 12.20
CA SER A 15 -1.47 4.37 11.50
C SER A 15 -2.55 4.81 10.52
N TRP A 16 -3.34 5.82 10.87
CA TRP A 16 -4.38 6.39 9.99
C TRP A 16 -3.80 7.06 8.74
N GLU A 17 -2.73 7.83 8.89
CA GLU A 17 -2.02 8.43 7.76
C GLU A 17 -1.43 7.36 6.84
N ALA A 18 -0.95 6.25 7.40
CA ALA A 18 -0.46 5.13 6.61
C ALA A 18 -1.57 4.44 5.82
N MET A 19 -2.75 4.23 6.43
CA MET A 19 -3.91 3.65 5.73
C MET A 19 -4.40 4.54 4.59
N ASP A 20 -4.53 5.86 4.84
CA ASP A 20 -4.91 6.84 3.81
C ASP A 20 -3.94 6.83 2.62
N LEU A 21 -2.65 6.67 2.89
CA LEU A 21 -1.65 6.53 1.83
C LEU A 21 -1.89 5.27 0.98
N GLY A 22 -2.37 4.17 1.58
CA GLY A 22 -2.80 2.97 0.86
C GLY A 22 -3.94 3.26 -0.12
N LEU A 23 -4.94 4.05 0.30
CA LEU A 23 -6.04 4.46 -0.57
C LEU A 23 -5.55 5.33 -1.74
N ARG A 24 -4.62 6.24 -1.49
CA ARG A 24 -4.00 7.06 -2.56
C ARG A 24 -3.22 6.20 -3.57
N LEU A 25 -2.55 5.13 -3.14
CA LEU A 25 -1.90 4.20 -4.05
C LEU A 25 -2.90 3.48 -4.96
N ILE A 26 -4.07 3.07 -4.43
CA ILE A 26 -5.15 2.52 -5.27
C ILE A 26 -5.58 3.53 -6.33
N GLN A 27 -5.84 4.79 -5.94
CA GLN A 27 -6.24 5.84 -6.88
C GLN A 27 -5.18 6.10 -7.95
N GLN A 28 -3.92 6.11 -7.57
CA GLN A 28 -2.80 6.33 -8.49
C GLN A 28 -2.62 5.17 -9.48
N TYR A 29 -2.74 3.93 -9.02
CA TYR A 29 -2.47 2.72 -9.81
C TYR A 29 -3.74 1.92 -10.14
N TRP A 30 -4.91 2.56 -10.16
CA TRP A 30 -6.19 1.88 -10.30
C TRP A 30 -6.27 0.96 -11.53
N LYS A 31 -5.75 1.38 -12.70
CA LYS A 31 -5.75 0.55 -13.92
C LYS A 31 -4.93 -0.73 -13.75
N ALA A 32 -3.75 -0.60 -13.15
CA ALA A 32 -2.85 -1.74 -12.92
C ALA A 32 -3.41 -2.73 -11.90
N ILE A 33 -4.28 -2.28 -11.00
CA ILE A 33 -4.91 -3.11 -9.97
C ILE A 33 -6.22 -3.70 -10.46
N TYR A 34 -7.15 -2.86 -10.98
CA TYR A 34 -8.49 -3.32 -11.32
C TYR A 34 -8.56 -4.13 -12.61
N LEU A 35 -7.65 -3.92 -13.58
CA LEU A 35 -7.67 -4.72 -14.79
C LEU A 35 -7.37 -6.21 -14.50
N PRO A 36 -6.25 -6.60 -13.88
CA PRO A 36 -6.02 -8.01 -13.54
C PRO A 36 -7.00 -8.53 -12.48
N TRP A 37 -7.52 -7.66 -11.60
CA TRP A 37 -8.57 -7.99 -10.64
C TRP A 37 -9.83 -8.48 -11.35
N LEU A 38 -10.38 -7.70 -12.27
CA LEU A 38 -11.59 -8.07 -13.01
C LEU A 38 -11.37 -9.31 -13.89
N ILE A 39 -10.21 -9.45 -14.53
CA ILE A 39 -9.86 -10.64 -15.32
C ILE A 39 -9.84 -11.91 -14.45
N LEU A 40 -9.48 -11.80 -13.17
CA LEU A 40 -9.49 -12.94 -12.26
C LEU A 40 -10.87 -13.20 -11.66
N ILE A 41 -11.54 -12.15 -11.14
CA ILE A 41 -12.72 -12.33 -10.29
C ILE A 41 -13.99 -12.58 -11.09
N VAL A 42 -14.15 -11.96 -12.28
CA VAL A 42 -15.36 -12.11 -13.10
C VAL A 42 -15.54 -13.54 -13.65
N PRO A 43 -14.51 -14.21 -14.21
CA PRO A 43 -14.65 -15.61 -14.62
C PRO A 43 -14.99 -16.55 -13.46
N ILE A 44 -14.40 -16.33 -12.27
CA ILE A 44 -14.71 -17.12 -11.07
C ILE A 44 -16.17 -16.90 -10.66
N PHE A 45 -16.64 -15.65 -10.66
CA PHE A 45 -18.02 -15.32 -10.36
C PHE A 45 -18.98 -16.01 -11.34
N VAL A 46 -18.77 -15.88 -12.65
CA VAL A 46 -19.59 -16.50 -13.67
C VAL A 46 -19.60 -18.02 -13.51
N LEU A 47 -18.42 -18.63 -13.35
CA LEU A 47 -18.29 -20.07 -13.16
C LEU A 47 -19.10 -20.57 -11.95
N LEU A 48 -18.95 -19.91 -10.79
CA LEU A 48 -19.63 -20.32 -9.58
C LEU A 48 -21.16 -20.21 -9.70
N ASN A 49 -21.65 -19.09 -10.23
CA ASN A 49 -23.10 -18.86 -10.36
C ASN A 49 -23.75 -19.70 -11.47
N THR A 50 -22.98 -20.19 -12.45
CA THR A 50 -23.50 -21.10 -13.49
C THR A 50 -23.47 -22.56 -13.02
N VAL A 51 -22.38 -22.99 -12.39
CA VAL A 51 -22.22 -24.38 -11.91
C VAL A 51 -23.11 -24.67 -10.69
N LEU A 52 -23.30 -23.66 -9.83
CA LEU A 52 -24.10 -23.76 -8.59
C LEU A 52 -25.44 -23.00 -8.72
N ALA A 53 -26.06 -23.06 -9.89
CA ALA A 53 -27.31 -22.34 -10.15
C ALA A 53 -28.43 -22.71 -9.19
N ASP A 54 -28.50 -23.99 -8.81
CA ASP A 54 -29.49 -24.50 -7.86
C ASP A 54 -29.15 -24.24 -6.38
N HIS A 55 -27.91 -23.75 -6.13
CA HIS A 55 -27.39 -23.51 -4.78
C HIS A 55 -26.63 -22.18 -4.73
N MET A 56 -27.28 -21.08 -5.05
CA MET A 56 -26.67 -19.73 -5.17
C MET A 56 -25.99 -19.27 -3.88
N TRP A 57 -26.49 -19.68 -2.73
CA TRP A 57 -25.87 -19.39 -1.43
C TRP A 57 -24.49 -20.06 -1.29
N VAL A 58 -24.30 -21.27 -1.84
CA VAL A 58 -23.00 -21.95 -1.86
C VAL A 58 -22.03 -21.17 -2.76
N ALA A 59 -22.50 -20.69 -3.91
CA ALA A 59 -21.70 -19.85 -4.80
C ALA A 59 -21.22 -18.57 -4.09
N ALA A 60 -22.11 -17.90 -3.33
CA ALA A 60 -21.78 -16.74 -2.52
C ALA A 60 -20.71 -17.04 -1.46
N ILE A 61 -20.88 -18.16 -0.72
CA ILE A 61 -19.91 -18.56 0.31
C ILE A 61 -18.54 -18.87 -0.31
N ILE A 62 -18.49 -19.64 -1.38
CA ILE A 62 -17.22 -19.99 -2.04
C ILE A 62 -16.54 -18.73 -2.59
N PHE A 63 -17.30 -17.86 -3.23
CA PHE A 63 -16.79 -16.59 -3.74
C PHE A 63 -16.19 -15.72 -2.64
N TRP A 64 -16.89 -15.58 -1.52
CA TRP A 64 -16.39 -14.88 -0.35
C TRP A 64 -15.19 -15.62 0.30
N TRP A 65 -15.19 -16.96 0.32
CA TRP A 65 -14.09 -17.75 0.89
C TRP A 65 -12.78 -17.54 0.13
N LEU A 66 -12.85 -17.31 -1.17
CA LEU A 66 -11.69 -17.10 -2.05
C LEU A 66 -11.03 -15.72 -1.92
N LYS A 67 -11.53 -14.80 -1.11
CA LYS A 67 -10.92 -13.47 -0.90
C LYS A 67 -9.39 -13.50 -0.67
N PRO A 68 -8.80 -14.44 0.11
CA PRO A 68 -7.34 -14.51 0.26
C PRO A 68 -6.57 -14.77 -1.05
N VAL A 69 -7.20 -15.31 -2.07
CA VAL A 69 -6.60 -15.48 -3.40
C VAL A 69 -6.57 -14.12 -4.12
N TYR A 70 -7.67 -13.40 -4.06
CA TYR A 70 -7.83 -12.07 -4.68
C TYR A 70 -6.89 -11.04 -4.04
N ASP A 71 -6.75 -11.06 -2.71
CA ASP A 71 -5.88 -10.19 -1.93
C ASP A 71 -4.42 -10.27 -2.39
N ARG A 72 -3.97 -11.50 -2.71
CA ARG A 72 -2.59 -11.74 -3.14
C ARG A 72 -2.25 -11.09 -4.47
N LEU A 73 -3.22 -11.02 -5.37
CA LEU A 73 -3.08 -10.33 -6.64
C LEU A 73 -2.88 -8.82 -6.41
N VAL A 74 -3.75 -8.21 -5.59
CA VAL A 74 -3.65 -6.79 -5.26
C VAL A 74 -2.31 -6.46 -4.61
N LEU A 75 -1.90 -7.28 -3.63
CA LEU A 75 -0.61 -7.08 -2.97
C LEU A 75 0.57 -7.22 -3.94
N SER A 76 0.52 -8.14 -4.91
CA SER A 76 1.59 -8.31 -5.89
C SER A 76 1.79 -7.07 -6.77
N VAL A 77 0.69 -6.40 -7.14
CA VAL A 77 0.74 -5.12 -7.87
C VAL A 77 1.27 -4.01 -6.97
N LEU A 78 0.68 -3.83 -5.79
CA LEU A 78 1.05 -2.75 -4.86
C LEU A 78 2.51 -2.82 -4.42
N SER A 79 3.01 -4.03 -4.14
CA SER A 79 4.40 -4.21 -3.71
C SER A 79 5.42 -3.81 -4.77
N ARG A 80 5.12 -4.03 -6.06
CA ARG A 80 5.95 -3.59 -7.18
C ARG A 80 5.79 -2.10 -7.46
N SER A 81 4.54 -1.61 -7.49
CA SER A 81 4.24 -0.20 -7.75
C SER A 81 4.84 0.74 -6.70
N LEU A 82 5.01 0.28 -5.46
CA LEU A 82 5.70 1.02 -4.41
C LEU A 82 7.16 1.34 -4.80
N PHE A 83 7.82 0.47 -5.56
CA PHE A 83 9.19 0.62 -6.05
C PHE A 83 9.27 1.16 -7.51
N ASN A 84 8.21 1.83 -7.96
CA ASN A 84 8.10 2.40 -9.30
C ASN A 84 8.10 1.37 -10.46
N GLU A 85 7.84 0.10 -10.15
CA GLU A 85 7.67 -0.96 -11.13
C GLU A 85 6.18 -1.25 -11.28
N VAL A 86 5.51 -0.63 -12.23
CA VAL A 86 4.09 -0.92 -12.52
C VAL A 86 4.01 -2.17 -13.40
N PRO A 87 3.58 -3.32 -12.86
CA PRO A 87 3.52 -4.56 -13.65
C PRO A 87 2.36 -4.50 -14.65
N ASP A 88 2.55 -5.12 -15.81
CA ASP A 88 1.45 -5.37 -16.71
C ASP A 88 0.49 -6.43 -16.13
N TRP A 89 -0.77 -6.41 -16.58
CA TRP A 89 -1.79 -7.37 -16.11
C TRP A 89 -1.40 -8.84 -16.39
N ARG A 90 -0.73 -9.09 -17.51
CA ARG A 90 -0.24 -10.45 -17.88
C ARG A 90 0.83 -10.94 -16.90
N ASP A 91 1.77 -10.07 -16.54
CA ASP A 91 2.83 -10.40 -15.62
C ASP A 91 2.29 -10.60 -14.21
N THR A 92 1.29 -9.79 -13.83
CA THR A 92 0.57 -9.95 -12.56
C THR A 92 -0.10 -11.30 -12.46
N LEU A 93 -0.87 -11.71 -13.47
CA LEU A 93 -1.55 -13.01 -13.47
C LEU A 93 -0.57 -14.18 -13.53
N ARG A 94 0.52 -14.07 -14.31
CA ARG A 94 1.58 -15.09 -14.37
C ARG A 94 2.31 -15.25 -13.05
N SER A 95 2.45 -14.20 -12.25
CA SER A 95 3.10 -14.25 -10.95
C SER A 95 2.19 -14.81 -9.84
N LEU A 96 0.89 -14.86 -10.05
CA LEU A 96 -0.09 -15.28 -9.04
C LEU A 96 0.14 -16.71 -8.50
N PRO A 97 0.45 -17.75 -9.31
CA PRO A 97 0.75 -19.08 -8.80
C PRO A 97 1.97 -19.12 -7.86
N ALA A 98 2.97 -18.29 -8.12
CA ALA A 98 4.12 -18.16 -7.23
C ALA A 98 3.73 -17.49 -5.90
N ALA A 99 2.90 -16.45 -5.96
CA ALA A 99 2.36 -15.78 -4.77
C ALA A 99 1.50 -16.72 -3.92
N MET A 100 0.80 -17.69 -4.53
CA MET A 100 -0.04 -18.66 -3.82
C MET A 100 0.75 -19.69 -3.01
N LYS A 101 1.99 -20.02 -3.40
CA LYS A 101 2.81 -21.04 -2.73
C LYS A 101 3.10 -20.73 -1.26
N ASN A 102 3.14 -19.44 -0.89
CA ASN A 102 3.54 -19.01 0.46
C ASN A 102 2.34 -18.78 1.38
N GLY A 103 1.85 -19.85 2.01
CA GLY A 103 0.88 -19.76 3.10
C GLY A 103 -0.57 -19.50 2.67
N LEU A 104 -0.96 -19.72 1.40
CA LEU A 104 -2.35 -19.61 0.97
C LEU A 104 -3.26 -20.60 1.75
N PHE A 105 -2.84 -21.85 1.87
CA PHE A 105 -3.59 -22.85 2.62
C PHE A 105 -3.88 -22.42 4.05
N LEU A 106 -2.91 -21.84 4.75
CA LEU A 106 -3.10 -21.31 6.09
C LEU A 106 -4.09 -20.14 6.14
N GLN A 107 -4.12 -19.30 5.10
CA GLN A 107 -5.07 -18.19 5.02
C GLN A 107 -6.48 -18.64 4.66
N LEU A 108 -6.62 -19.70 3.88
CA LEU A 108 -7.94 -20.29 3.56
C LEU A 108 -8.53 -21.08 4.73
N THR A 109 -7.70 -21.54 5.68
CA THR A 109 -8.10 -22.35 6.82
C THR A 109 -8.00 -21.60 8.13
N LEU A 110 -6.83 -21.62 8.79
CA LEU A 110 -6.63 -21.13 10.15
C LEU A 110 -6.76 -19.60 10.26
N PHE A 111 -6.29 -18.85 9.27
CA PHE A 111 -6.31 -17.39 9.28
C PHE A 111 -7.43 -16.77 8.45
N ARG A 112 -8.46 -17.58 8.13
CA ARG A 112 -9.61 -17.08 7.36
C ARG A 112 -10.39 -16.02 8.11
N PHE A 113 -10.55 -16.19 9.39
CA PHE A 113 -11.28 -15.30 10.30
C PHE A 113 -10.36 -14.32 11.06
N ASP A 114 -9.08 -14.24 10.68
CA ASP A 114 -8.15 -13.32 11.32
C ASP A 114 -8.46 -11.87 10.94
N PRO A 115 -8.84 -11.01 11.90
CA PRO A 115 -9.14 -9.61 11.62
C PRO A 115 -7.91 -8.79 11.21
N SER A 116 -6.70 -9.33 11.37
CA SER A 116 -5.45 -8.68 10.92
C SER A 116 -4.95 -9.22 9.57
N ARG A 117 -5.82 -9.85 8.77
CA ARG A 117 -5.46 -10.55 7.52
C ARG A 117 -4.67 -9.67 6.54
N SER A 118 -5.13 -8.47 6.24
CA SER A 118 -4.46 -7.56 5.28
C SER A 118 -3.08 -7.11 5.74
N PHE A 119 -2.90 -6.93 7.06
CA PHE A 119 -1.60 -6.59 7.65
C PHE A 119 -0.63 -7.78 7.64
N ARG A 120 -1.13 -9.02 7.85
CA ARG A 120 -0.32 -10.24 7.85
C ARG A 120 0.07 -10.71 6.45
N LEU A 121 -0.74 -10.41 5.46
CA LEU A 121 -0.55 -10.84 4.09
C LEU A 121 0.85 -10.50 3.53
N PRO A 122 1.38 -9.27 3.68
CA PRO A 122 2.73 -8.94 3.23
C PRO A 122 3.84 -9.78 3.88
N VAL A 123 3.74 -10.06 5.18
CA VAL A 123 4.73 -10.93 5.88
C VAL A 123 4.71 -12.34 5.30
N MET A 124 3.52 -12.86 4.98
CA MET A 124 3.37 -14.21 4.43
C MET A 124 3.81 -14.32 2.97
N GLN A 125 3.52 -13.32 2.17
CA GLN A 125 3.75 -13.34 0.71
C GLN A 125 5.13 -12.79 0.33
N LEU A 126 5.59 -11.69 0.94
CA LEU A 126 6.78 -10.96 0.52
C LEU A 126 8.04 -11.36 1.29
N GLU A 127 7.95 -11.66 2.60
CA GLU A 127 9.12 -12.01 3.39
C GLU A 127 9.56 -13.48 3.23
N GLY A 128 8.70 -14.35 2.69
CA GLY A 128 9.03 -15.76 2.42
C GLY A 128 9.33 -16.63 3.63
N LEU A 129 9.13 -16.12 4.85
CA LEU A 129 9.41 -16.80 6.11
C LEU A 129 8.42 -17.95 6.36
N LYS A 130 8.92 -19.02 7.00
CA LYS A 130 8.11 -20.23 7.32
C LYS A 130 8.23 -20.61 8.80
N GLY A 131 7.26 -21.37 9.30
CA GLY A 131 7.30 -21.97 10.62
C GLY A 131 7.51 -20.96 11.75
N LYS A 132 8.44 -21.27 12.67
CA LYS A 132 8.72 -20.49 13.86
C LYS A 132 9.23 -19.07 13.55
N GLN A 133 10.10 -18.92 12.55
CA GLN A 133 10.62 -17.60 12.15
C GLN A 133 9.49 -16.65 11.69
N ARG A 134 8.52 -17.15 10.93
CA ARG A 134 7.35 -16.37 10.55
C ARG A 134 6.50 -15.98 11.76
N ALA A 135 6.30 -16.89 12.71
CA ALA A 135 5.52 -16.61 13.92
C ALA A 135 6.20 -15.54 14.79
N GLU A 136 7.50 -15.60 14.97
CA GLU A 136 8.29 -14.59 15.70
C GLU A 136 8.24 -13.23 14.98
N ARG A 137 8.44 -13.21 13.66
CA ARG A 137 8.34 -11.99 12.87
C ARG A 137 6.95 -11.36 13.01
N MET A 138 5.90 -12.17 12.88
CA MET A 138 4.52 -11.73 13.01
C MET A 138 4.24 -11.12 14.39
N ARG A 139 4.75 -11.74 15.46
CA ARG A 139 4.61 -11.25 16.83
C ARG A 139 5.23 -9.86 17.00
N VAL A 140 6.46 -9.66 16.49
CA VAL A 140 7.16 -8.37 16.54
C VAL A 140 6.42 -7.30 15.73
N MET A 141 5.96 -7.66 14.54
CA MET A 141 5.25 -6.74 13.66
C MET A 141 3.92 -6.28 14.27
N GLN A 142 3.15 -7.18 14.87
CA GLN A 142 1.84 -6.89 15.45
C GLN A 142 1.87 -6.14 16.78
N ALA A 143 2.97 -6.18 17.53
CA ALA A 143 3.04 -5.71 18.92
C ALA A 143 2.50 -4.27 19.17
N ARG A 144 2.44 -3.40 18.16
CA ARG A 144 1.89 -2.04 18.26
C ARG A 144 0.85 -1.69 17.19
N THR A 145 0.55 -2.61 16.28
CA THR A 145 -0.30 -2.34 15.10
C THR A 145 -1.58 -3.18 15.11
N SER A 146 -1.67 -4.16 15.99
CA SER A 146 -2.80 -5.11 16.07
C SER A 146 -4.15 -4.41 16.14
N ASN A 147 -4.31 -3.44 17.04
CA ASN A 147 -5.58 -2.74 17.22
C ASN A 147 -6.03 -2.01 15.95
N ASN A 148 -5.12 -1.32 15.27
CA ASN A 148 -5.45 -0.57 14.04
C ASN A 148 -5.80 -1.50 12.87
N SER A 149 -5.14 -2.67 12.75
CA SER A 149 -5.47 -3.64 11.71
C SER A 149 -6.82 -4.32 11.96
N VAL A 150 -7.19 -4.53 13.22
CA VAL A 150 -8.51 -5.05 13.61
C VAL A 150 -9.61 -4.04 13.29
N TRP A 151 -9.42 -2.76 13.66
CA TRP A 151 -10.36 -1.70 13.32
C TRP A 151 -10.54 -1.53 11.81
N LEU A 152 -9.45 -1.59 11.05
CA LEU A 152 -9.50 -1.57 9.58
C LEU A 152 -10.39 -2.69 9.03
N PHE A 153 -10.24 -3.92 9.56
CA PHE A 153 -11.05 -5.05 9.15
C PHE A 153 -12.54 -4.83 9.41
N PHE A 154 -12.92 -4.43 10.64
CA PHE A 154 -14.32 -4.18 10.96
C PHE A 154 -14.90 -3.03 10.17
N THR A 155 -14.15 -1.95 9.95
CA THR A 155 -14.59 -0.83 9.11
C THR A 155 -14.84 -1.28 7.67
N CYS A 156 -13.93 -2.06 7.08
CA CYS A 156 -14.09 -2.54 5.70
C CYS A 156 -15.26 -3.50 5.55
N ILE A 157 -15.48 -4.42 6.52
CA ILE A 157 -16.66 -5.30 6.51
C ILE A 157 -17.97 -4.48 6.59
N HIS A 158 -18.04 -3.50 7.49
CA HIS A 158 -19.22 -2.65 7.59
C HIS A 158 -19.47 -1.86 6.31
N LEU A 159 -18.42 -1.30 5.71
CA LEU A 159 -18.55 -0.60 4.42
C LEU A 159 -19.02 -1.55 3.30
N GLU A 160 -18.51 -2.78 3.26
CA GLU A 160 -18.94 -3.78 2.29
C GLU A 160 -20.44 -4.08 2.42
N VAL A 161 -20.92 -4.28 3.65
CA VAL A 161 -22.35 -4.49 3.94
C VAL A 161 -23.17 -3.25 3.58
N VAL A 162 -22.74 -2.05 3.95
CA VAL A 162 -23.42 -0.80 3.63
C VAL A 162 -23.53 -0.61 2.11
N ILE A 163 -22.46 -0.86 1.36
CA ILE A 163 -22.45 -0.73 -0.10
C ILE A 163 -23.37 -1.77 -0.75
N TYR A 164 -23.37 -3.00 -0.25
CA TYR A 164 -24.30 -4.02 -0.69
C TYR A 164 -25.76 -3.55 -0.56
N TYR A 165 -26.15 -3.11 0.63
CA TYR A 165 -27.51 -2.61 0.86
C TYR A 165 -27.81 -1.29 0.16
N LEU A 166 -26.80 -0.47 -0.15
CA LEU A 166 -26.96 0.70 -1.00
C LEU A 166 -27.40 0.29 -2.42
N PHE A 167 -26.78 -0.74 -3.01
CA PHE A 167 -27.18 -1.25 -4.32
C PHE A 167 -28.60 -1.86 -4.29
N VAL A 168 -28.92 -2.60 -3.24
CA VAL A 168 -30.27 -3.13 -3.02
C VAL A 168 -31.28 -1.98 -2.90
N GLY A 169 -31.00 -0.96 -2.11
CA GLY A 169 -31.87 0.22 -1.93
C GLY A 169 -32.04 1.04 -3.20
N LEU A 170 -30.97 1.16 -4.02
CA LEU A 170 -31.05 1.80 -5.34
C LEU A 170 -32.08 1.10 -6.25
N ILE A 171 -32.05 -0.22 -6.27
CA ILE A 171 -33.05 -0.97 -7.06
C ILE A 171 -34.45 -0.74 -6.51
N TRP A 172 -34.64 -0.76 -5.20
CA TRP A 172 -35.95 -0.51 -4.57
C TRP A 172 -36.55 0.86 -4.95
N ILE A 173 -35.71 1.88 -5.09
CA ILE A 173 -36.15 3.22 -5.49
C ILE A 173 -36.69 3.23 -6.95
N PHE A 174 -36.10 2.41 -7.83
CA PHE A 174 -36.46 2.37 -9.25
C PHE A 174 -37.50 1.30 -9.59
N LEU A 175 -37.88 0.42 -8.66
CA LEU A 175 -38.91 -0.58 -8.86
C LEU A 175 -40.32 0.03 -8.67
N PRO A 176 -41.27 -0.25 -9.56
CA PRO A 176 -42.65 0.18 -9.38
C PRO A 176 -43.28 -0.38 -8.10
N GLU A 177 -44.11 0.45 -7.44
CA GLU A 177 -44.91 0.01 -6.31
C GLU A 177 -45.78 -1.21 -6.69
N GLY A 178 -45.65 -2.32 -5.94
CA GLY A 178 -46.43 -3.54 -6.15
C GLY A 178 -45.64 -4.73 -6.72
N MET A 179 -44.40 -4.55 -7.14
CA MET A 179 -43.53 -5.69 -7.47
C MET A 179 -42.89 -6.30 -6.24
N GLY A 180 -43.48 -6.64 -5.19
CA GLY A 180 -43.01 -7.22 -3.94
C GLY A 180 -41.69 -8.05 -3.98
N ILE A 181 -40.63 -7.47 -4.56
CA ILE A 181 -39.36 -8.15 -4.77
C ILE A 181 -38.51 -7.98 -3.51
N GLU A 182 -38.37 -9.03 -2.75
CA GLU A 182 -37.47 -9.09 -1.61
C GLU A 182 -36.06 -9.47 -2.08
N PHE A 183 -35.15 -8.49 -2.08
CA PHE A 183 -33.73 -8.76 -2.34
C PHE A 183 -33.01 -9.04 -1.02
N GLN A 184 -32.69 -10.30 -0.80
CA GLN A 184 -31.83 -10.74 0.28
C GLN A 184 -30.56 -11.35 -0.28
N SER A 185 -29.50 -11.37 0.51
CA SER A 185 -28.35 -12.17 0.10
C SER A 185 -28.75 -13.65 0.04
N PRO A 186 -28.27 -14.44 -0.93
CA PRO A 186 -28.67 -15.85 -1.06
C PRO A 186 -28.43 -16.67 0.20
N LEU A 187 -27.41 -16.32 0.98
CA LEU A 187 -27.14 -16.93 2.28
C LEU A 187 -28.22 -16.61 3.32
N VAL A 188 -28.69 -15.36 3.35
CA VAL A 188 -29.78 -14.94 4.26
C VAL A 188 -31.09 -15.58 3.85
N ALA A 189 -31.38 -15.62 2.56
CA ALA A 189 -32.56 -16.27 2.02
C ALA A 189 -32.62 -17.76 2.42
N GLU A 190 -31.52 -18.49 2.28
CA GLU A 190 -31.41 -19.90 2.68
C GLU A 190 -31.58 -20.08 4.19
N LEU A 191 -30.96 -19.21 5.02
CA LEU A 191 -31.06 -19.32 6.48
C LEU A 191 -32.46 -19.06 7.04
N PHE A 192 -33.27 -18.25 6.34
CA PHE A 192 -34.62 -17.90 6.76
C PHE A 192 -35.74 -18.54 5.91
N ASP A 193 -35.36 -19.52 5.06
CA ASP A 193 -36.28 -20.23 4.15
C ASP A 193 -37.11 -19.28 3.28
N ILE A 194 -36.46 -18.23 2.75
CA ILE A 194 -37.08 -17.24 1.87
C ILE A 194 -36.91 -17.71 0.44
N GLU A 195 -38.04 -18.02 -0.23
CA GLU A 195 -38.00 -18.37 -1.65
C GLU A 195 -37.57 -17.19 -2.51
N GLN A 196 -36.53 -17.40 -3.31
CA GLN A 196 -36.02 -16.42 -4.26
C GLN A 196 -35.92 -17.01 -5.67
N GLU A 197 -36.30 -16.23 -6.65
CA GLU A 197 -36.07 -16.59 -8.04
C GLU A 197 -34.57 -16.53 -8.37
N TYR A 198 -34.16 -17.36 -9.33
CA TYR A 198 -32.76 -17.43 -9.78
C TYR A 198 -32.13 -16.07 -10.07
N TRP A 199 -32.85 -15.19 -10.79
CA TRP A 199 -32.36 -13.87 -11.16
C TRP A 199 -32.18 -12.92 -9.95
N GLN A 200 -32.99 -13.04 -8.90
CA GLN A 200 -32.87 -12.28 -7.66
C GLN A 200 -31.59 -12.67 -6.93
N SER A 201 -31.36 -13.97 -6.78
CA SER A 201 -30.15 -14.50 -6.16
C SER A 201 -28.88 -14.15 -6.96
N LEU A 202 -28.96 -14.20 -8.30
CA LEU A 202 -27.87 -13.81 -9.18
C LEU A 202 -27.55 -12.32 -9.05
N LEU A 203 -28.57 -11.47 -8.98
CA LEU A 203 -28.39 -10.02 -8.82
C LEU A 203 -27.82 -9.69 -7.44
N ALA A 204 -28.27 -10.37 -6.38
CA ALA A 204 -27.73 -10.22 -5.03
C ALA A 204 -26.25 -10.64 -4.97
N ASN A 205 -25.88 -11.75 -5.62
CA ASN A 205 -24.49 -12.16 -5.77
C ASN A 205 -23.66 -11.14 -6.57
N PHE A 206 -24.25 -10.53 -7.60
CA PHE A 206 -23.61 -9.46 -8.38
C PHE A 206 -23.35 -8.21 -7.53
N PHE A 207 -24.26 -7.81 -6.66
CA PHE A 207 -24.01 -6.72 -5.70
C PHE A 207 -22.90 -7.05 -4.73
N THR A 208 -22.82 -8.32 -4.30
CA THR A 208 -21.69 -8.81 -3.49
C THR A 208 -20.36 -8.69 -4.27
N LEU A 209 -20.35 -9.06 -5.56
CA LEU A 209 -19.17 -8.88 -6.43
C LEU A 209 -18.75 -7.41 -6.49
N LEU A 210 -19.69 -6.49 -6.68
CA LEU A 210 -19.41 -5.04 -6.75
C LEU A 210 -18.88 -4.53 -5.41
N ALA A 211 -19.51 -4.89 -4.30
CA ALA A 211 -19.09 -4.45 -2.97
C ALA A 211 -17.67 -4.96 -2.63
N ILE A 212 -17.38 -6.24 -2.89
CA ILE A 212 -16.05 -6.82 -2.73
C ILE A 212 -15.03 -6.14 -3.65
N SER A 213 -15.39 -5.90 -4.92
CA SER A 213 -14.47 -5.27 -5.88
C SER A 213 -14.10 -3.83 -5.47
N LEU A 214 -14.99 -3.13 -4.78
CA LEU A 214 -14.71 -1.79 -4.30
C LEU A 214 -13.87 -1.80 -3.01
N ILE A 215 -14.23 -2.62 -2.04
CA ILE A 215 -13.67 -2.55 -0.69
C ILE A 215 -12.40 -3.40 -0.53
N GLU A 216 -12.34 -4.61 -1.10
CA GLU A 216 -11.23 -5.52 -0.86
C GLU A 216 -9.85 -4.99 -1.32
N PRO A 217 -9.71 -4.36 -2.52
CA PRO A 217 -8.45 -3.74 -2.89
C PRO A 217 -8.02 -2.63 -1.92
N MET A 218 -8.98 -1.84 -1.40
CA MET A 218 -8.72 -0.78 -0.40
C MET A 218 -8.25 -1.38 0.93
N TYR A 219 -8.88 -2.46 1.38
CA TYR A 219 -8.51 -3.19 2.59
C TYR A 219 -7.08 -3.73 2.50
N VAL A 220 -6.71 -4.33 1.37
CA VAL A 220 -5.35 -4.85 1.14
C VAL A 220 -4.33 -3.72 1.09
N ALA A 221 -4.62 -2.62 0.41
CA ALA A 221 -3.71 -1.49 0.30
C ALA A 221 -3.47 -0.79 1.64
N ALA A 222 -4.53 -0.55 2.41
CA ALA A 222 -4.41 0.02 3.74
C ALA A 222 -3.61 -0.89 4.69
N GLY A 223 -3.86 -2.21 4.67
CA GLY A 223 -3.10 -3.20 5.43
C GLY A 223 -1.63 -3.28 4.99
N PHE A 224 -1.35 -3.20 3.70
CA PHE A 224 0.00 -3.15 3.15
C PHE A 224 0.76 -1.91 3.63
N MET A 225 0.13 -0.74 3.61
CA MET A 225 0.78 0.49 4.07
C MET A 225 0.97 0.53 5.59
N LEU A 226 0.09 -0.08 6.38
CA LEU A 226 0.33 -0.32 7.81
C LEU A 226 1.57 -1.20 8.03
N TYR A 227 1.74 -2.25 7.23
CA TYR A 227 2.93 -3.10 7.26
C TYR A 227 4.20 -2.31 6.90
N VAL A 228 4.19 -1.54 5.82
CA VAL A 228 5.34 -0.71 5.40
C VAL A 228 5.69 0.31 6.49
N ASN A 229 4.70 0.99 7.06
CA ASN A 229 4.89 1.92 8.16
C ASN A 229 5.51 1.23 9.39
N ARG A 230 5.03 0.04 9.74
CA ARG A 230 5.60 -0.73 10.85
C ARG A 230 7.05 -1.15 10.59
N ARG A 231 7.38 -1.55 9.36
CA ARG A 231 8.77 -1.84 8.96
C ARG A 231 9.66 -0.61 9.06
N THR A 232 9.17 0.55 8.62
CA THR A 232 9.90 1.82 8.74
C THR A 232 10.28 2.11 10.19
N HIS A 233 9.34 1.90 11.13
CA HIS A 233 9.59 2.08 12.57
C HIS A 233 10.56 1.05 13.17
N LEU A 234 10.52 -0.21 12.69
CA LEU A 234 11.34 -1.29 13.24
C LEU A 234 12.74 -1.33 12.65
N GLU A 235 12.86 -1.07 11.37
CA GLU A 235 14.10 -1.23 10.61
C GLU A 235 14.83 0.11 10.39
N GLY A 236 14.27 1.23 10.84
CA GLY A 236 14.89 2.55 10.74
C GLY A 236 15.16 3.01 9.31
N TRP A 237 14.28 2.67 8.36
CA TRP A 237 14.45 3.01 6.94
C TRP A 237 14.56 4.51 6.67
N ASP A 238 13.90 5.33 7.48
CA ASP A 238 13.99 6.79 7.44
C ASP A 238 15.40 7.27 7.80
N ILE A 239 16.02 6.65 8.81
CA ILE A 239 17.39 6.93 9.25
C ILE A 239 18.39 6.51 8.18
N GLU A 240 18.25 5.30 7.63
CA GLU A 240 19.12 4.80 6.55
C GLU A 240 19.06 5.73 5.32
N LEU A 241 17.87 6.14 4.90
CA LEU A 241 17.71 7.08 3.80
C LEU A 241 18.31 8.47 4.11
N ALA A 242 18.17 8.95 5.35
CA ALA A 242 18.79 10.20 5.77
C ALA A 242 20.31 10.14 5.67
N PHE A 243 20.93 9.04 6.14
CA PHE A 243 22.37 8.83 6.01
C PHE A 243 22.84 8.70 4.56
N ARG A 244 22.11 7.97 3.72
CA ARG A 244 22.43 7.86 2.28
C ARG A 244 22.39 9.22 1.59
N ARG A 245 21.37 10.04 1.85
CA ARG A 245 21.26 11.41 1.31
C ARG A 245 22.40 12.31 1.81
N MET A 246 22.76 12.20 3.08
CA MET A 246 23.92 12.93 3.64
C MET A 246 25.22 12.49 2.97
N ALA A 247 25.45 11.20 2.82
CA ALA A 247 26.64 10.68 2.14
C ALA A 247 26.71 11.13 0.66
N GLN A 248 25.58 11.17 -0.04
CA GLN A 248 25.52 11.71 -1.41
C GLN A 248 25.87 13.20 -1.47
N ARG A 249 25.31 14.01 -0.56
CA ARG A 249 25.64 15.45 -0.45
C ARG A 249 27.12 15.66 -0.17
N LEU A 250 27.70 14.91 0.76
CA LEU A 250 29.14 14.98 1.08
C LEU A 250 30.00 14.59 -0.12
N ARG A 251 29.63 13.56 -0.87
CA ARG A 251 30.33 13.19 -2.10
C ARG A 251 30.25 14.28 -3.17
N GLN A 252 29.09 14.91 -3.36
CA GLN A 252 28.94 16.04 -4.28
C GLN A 252 29.78 17.23 -3.85
N LEU A 253 29.78 17.59 -2.57
CA LEU A 253 30.61 18.66 -2.04
C LEU A 253 32.11 18.34 -2.21
N ALA A 254 32.53 17.10 -1.95
CA ALA A 254 33.91 16.68 -2.15
C ALA A 254 34.31 16.71 -3.61
N SER A 255 33.45 16.31 -4.56
CA SER A 255 33.73 16.41 -6.01
C SER A 255 33.80 17.86 -6.50
N THR A 256 32.91 18.71 -5.99
CA THR A 256 32.93 20.16 -6.32
C THR A 256 34.14 20.84 -5.70
N GLY A 257 34.49 20.52 -4.46
CA GLY A 257 35.71 21.01 -3.79
C GLY A 257 37.00 20.57 -4.49
N ALA A 258 37.09 19.31 -4.91
CA ALA A 258 38.21 18.79 -5.68
C ALA A 258 38.35 19.50 -7.04
N ALA A 259 37.22 19.76 -7.74
CA ALA A 259 37.22 20.53 -8.97
C ALA A 259 37.67 21.99 -8.77
N ALA A 260 37.25 22.64 -7.68
CA ALA A 260 37.68 23.97 -7.31
C ALA A 260 39.16 24.01 -6.96
N PHE A 261 39.68 23.00 -6.27
CA PHE A 261 41.10 22.88 -5.92
C PHE A 261 42.00 22.68 -7.15
N ILE A 262 41.49 22.15 -8.25
CA ILE A 262 42.21 21.99 -9.51
C ILE A 262 42.05 23.26 -10.38
N LEU A 263 40.85 23.83 -10.42
CA LEU A 263 40.58 25.02 -11.29
C LEU A 263 41.17 26.30 -10.77
N VAL A 264 41.23 26.51 -9.46
CA VAL A 264 41.82 27.76 -8.89
C VAL A 264 43.32 27.89 -9.19
N PRO A 265 44.19 26.89 -8.99
CA PRO A 265 45.57 26.97 -9.40
C PRO A 265 45.74 27.09 -10.93
N ALA A 266 44.93 26.36 -11.72
CA ALA A 266 44.97 26.43 -13.17
C ALA A 266 44.60 27.83 -13.67
N LEU A 267 43.62 28.50 -13.07
CA LEU A 267 43.21 29.84 -13.38
C LEU A 267 44.30 30.87 -12.96
N LEU A 268 44.96 30.67 -11.79
CA LEU A 268 46.05 31.48 -11.31
C LEU A 268 47.32 31.40 -12.21
N ILE A 269 47.55 30.21 -12.81
CA ILE A 269 48.64 30.02 -13.78
C ILE A 269 48.30 30.60 -15.15
N ALA A 270 47.00 30.62 -15.53
CA ALA A 270 46.54 31.13 -16.82
C ALA A 270 46.33 32.64 -16.88
N LEU A 271 46.33 33.35 -15.76
CA LEU A 271 46.23 34.80 -15.72
C LEU A 271 47.62 35.40 -16.03
N PRO A 272 47.75 36.26 -17.07
CA PRO A 272 49.00 36.97 -17.31
C PRO A 272 49.29 37.86 -16.09
N GLY A 273 50.46 37.64 -15.49
CA GLY A 273 50.87 38.33 -14.28
C GLY A 273 50.83 39.86 -14.43
N THR A 274 49.82 40.47 -13.86
CA THR A 274 49.84 41.89 -13.53
C THR A 274 50.37 42.03 -12.11
N THR A 275 51.67 42.31 -12.03
CA THR A 275 52.34 42.65 -10.78
C THR A 275 51.92 44.04 -10.34
N ASP A 276 50.78 44.17 -9.68
CA ASP A 276 50.46 45.24 -8.76
C ASP A 276 49.81 44.69 -7.51
N ALA A 277 50.61 44.09 -6.68
CA ALA A 277 50.22 43.69 -5.36
C ALA A 277 50.12 44.91 -4.45
N LYS A 278 48.89 45.43 -4.23
CA LYS A 278 48.62 46.32 -3.10
C LYS A 278 48.91 45.54 -1.80
N PRO A 279 49.61 46.16 -0.85
CA PRO A 279 49.95 45.50 0.39
C PRO A 279 48.68 45.05 1.15
N VAL A 280 48.66 43.79 1.58
CA VAL A 280 47.63 43.23 2.44
C VAL A 280 47.62 44.03 3.75
N ARG A 281 46.47 44.60 4.12
CA ARG A 281 46.28 45.29 5.40
C ARG A 281 46.55 44.32 6.56
N PRO A 282 47.15 44.79 7.66
CA PRO A 282 47.51 43.96 8.79
C PRO A 282 46.27 43.44 9.54
N ALA A 283 46.41 42.31 10.24
CA ALA A 283 45.38 41.54 10.93
C ALA A 283 44.60 42.29 12.04
N SER A 284 44.94 43.55 12.34
CA SER A 284 44.21 44.41 13.29
C SER A 284 42.77 44.73 12.84
N ASP A 285 42.55 44.87 11.54
CA ASP A 285 41.22 45.20 11.00
C ASP A 285 40.24 44.00 11.06
N ALA A 286 40.75 42.78 11.17
CA ALA A 286 39.90 41.59 11.23
C ALA A 286 39.26 41.40 12.62
N ALA A 287 39.95 41.83 13.67
CA ALA A 287 39.40 41.74 15.05
C ALA A 287 38.23 42.73 15.24
N GLU A 288 38.36 43.94 14.67
CA GLU A 288 37.32 44.98 14.75
C GLU A 288 36.04 44.59 13.97
N VAL A 289 36.19 43.96 12.79
CA VAL A 289 35.03 43.43 12.03
C VAL A 289 34.36 42.23 12.76
N ILE A 290 35.11 41.38 13.45
CA ILE A 290 34.56 40.30 14.23
C ILE A 290 33.79 40.81 15.44
N GLU A 291 34.27 41.86 16.10
CA GLU A 291 33.61 42.49 17.25
C GLU A 291 32.34 43.21 16.81
N GLU A 292 32.31 43.85 15.66
CA GLU A 292 31.10 44.48 15.07
C GLU A 292 30.06 43.47 14.66
N VAL A 293 30.43 42.30 14.12
CA VAL A 293 29.52 41.22 13.74
C VAL A 293 28.94 40.54 14.98
N LEU A 294 29.73 40.38 16.03
CA LEU A 294 29.26 39.79 17.30
C LEU A 294 28.38 40.75 18.13
N ALA A 295 28.42 42.05 17.86
CA ALA A 295 27.58 43.06 18.51
C ALA A 295 26.19 43.21 17.84
N HIS A 296 25.93 42.52 16.73
CA HIS A 296 24.64 42.54 16.06
C HIS A 296 23.62 41.69 16.88
N GLU A 297 22.42 42.23 17.11
CA GLU A 297 21.36 41.64 17.94
C GLU A 297 20.89 40.23 17.53
N ASP A 298 21.28 39.73 16.37
CA ASP A 298 20.94 38.39 15.86
C ASP A 298 21.76 37.25 16.53
N PHE A 299 22.76 37.57 17.37
CA PHE A 299 23.63 36.62 18.08
C PHE A 299 23.62 36.79 19.61
N ALA A 300 22.64 37.53 20.18
CA ALA A 300 22.48 37.69 21.61
C ALA A 300 21.38 36.70 22.18
#